data_469a4bce07c5535950278bff5d9fa927
#
_entry.id   469a4bce07c5535950278bff5d9fa927
#
_cell.length_a   1.000
_cell.length_b   1.000
_cell.length_c   1.000
_cell.angle_alpha   90.00
_cell.angle_beta   90.00
_cell.angle_gamma   90.00
#
_symmetry.space_group_name_H-M   'P 1'
#
loop_
_entity.id
_entity.type
_entity.pdbx_description
1 polymer ?
#
loop_
_entity_poly.entity_id
_entity_poly.type
_entity_poly.pdbx_seq_one_letter_code
_entity_poly.pdbx_strand_id
1 'polypeptide(L)'
;MAESIKDVIQKPVSKKEYAFLKRFQNLTEDEKSKIERFERDNKPKQVNVLKEVKTRPQGEFLNKETLWRAFTKEFYEQNKVNFEKTPDSVLNISSVMKYFLKDETFFDSPNLIKSFNGKEILPNFDKGLLIIGNYGNGKSSMMKAISGAVNKMYIQAYNENWQTLKQWQNIRFIYHNVHDVVTDFECIDNHESKANFYKKFSGFRHCYDDIKKEKIASNFGKTNLMKEIIEKRYDNK
;
A
#
# COMPACT_ATOMS: atom_id res chain seq x y z
N MET A 1 -33.99 -61.94 43.42
CA MET A 1 -33.58 -60.61 43.99
C MET A 1 -32.44 -60.08 43.17
N ALA A 2 -32.70 -59.08 42.36
CA ALA A 2 -31.72 -58.47 41.48
C ALA A 2 -31.12 -57.25 42.22
N GLU A 3 -29.84 -57.33 42.57
CA GLU A 3 -29.13 -56.18 43.07
C GLU A 3 -28.77 -55.25 41.92
N SER A 4 -29.31 -54.04 42.03
CA SER A 4 -29.04 -52.91 41.17
C SER A 4 -27.54 -52.53 41.24
N ILE A 5 -26.84 -52.67 40.16
CA ILE A 5 -25.50 -52.10 39.98
C ILE A 5 -25.71 -50.60 39.94
N LYS A 6 -25.54 -49.94 41.09
CA LYS A 6 -25.43 -48.47 41.12
C LYS A 6 -24.11 -48.09 40.49
N ASP A 7 -24.20 -47.44 39.35
CA ASP A 7 -23.08 -46.76 38.71
C ASP A 7 -22.36 -45.87 39.74
N VAL A 8 -21.19 -46.31 40.16
CA VAL A 8 -20.26 -45.47 40.92
C VAL A 8 -19.72 -44.43 39.92
N ILE A 9 -20.40 -43.30 39.84
CA ILE A 9 -19.90 -42.13 39.10
C ILE A 9 -18.63 -41.70 39.82
N GLN A 10 -17.51 -42.20 39.34
CA GLN A 10 -16.19 -41.77 39.83
C GLN A 10 -15.98 -40.31 39.49
N LYS A 11 -15.78 -39.48 40.51
CA LYS A 11 -15.52 -38.04 40.32
C LYS A 11 -14.35 -37.83 39.37
N PRO A 12 -14.44 -36.85 38.45
CA PRO A 12 -13.33 -36.55 37.55
C PRO A 12 -12.10 -36.08 38.33
N VAL A 13 -10.92 -36.57 37.95
CA VAL A 13 -9.65 -36.19 38.56
C VAL A 13 -9.37 -34.70 38.28
N SER A 14 -9.10 -33.92 39.30
CA SER A 14 -8.80 -32.51 39.14
C SER A 14 -7.36 -32.27 38.64
N LYS A 15 -7.12 -31.13 37.98
CA LYS A 15 -5.77 -30.71 37.54
C LYS A 15 -4.77 -30.67 38.71
N LYS A 16 -5.21 -30.29 39.90
CA LYS A 16 -4.36 -30.22 41.11
C LYS A 16 -3.99 -31.61 41.62
N GLU A 17 -4.95 -32.54 41.62
CA GLU A 17 -4.72 -33.92 42.00
C GLU A 17 -3.78 -34.64 41.01
N TYR A 18 -3.98 -34.48 39.73
CA TYR A 18 -3.09 -34.98 38.68
C TYR A 18 -1.65 -34.47 38.84
N ALA A 19 -1.47 -33.13 39.03
CA ALA A 19 -0.17 -32.53 39.23
C ALA A 19 0.52 -32.99 40.54
N PHE A 20 -0.29 -33.30 41.56
CA PHE A 20 0.21 -33.85 42.82
C PHE A 20 0.72 -35.29 42.58
N LEU A 21 -0.08 -36.17 42.03
CA LEU A 21 0.26 -37.57 41.79
C LEU A 21 1.51 -37.74 40.88
N LYS A 22 1.67 -36.90 39.86
CA LYS A 22 2.87 -36.95 38.99
C LYS A 22 4.21 -36.66 39.65
N ARG A 23 4.21 -36.17 40.89
CA ARG A 23 5.44 -35.88 41.65
C ARG A 23 5.99 -37.11 42.40
N PHE A 24 5.26 -38.20 42.48
CA PHE A 24 5.68 -39.39 43.25
C PHE A 24 6.13 -40.50 42.30
N GLN A 25 7.23 -41.18 42.69
CA GLN A 25 7.80 -42.29 41.90
C GLN A 25 7.12 -43.64 42.22
N ASN A 26 6.58 -43.81 43.46
CA ASN A 26 5.94 -45.04 43.91
C ASN A 26 4.46 -44.81 44.05
N LEU A 27 3.69 -44.98 42.96
CA LEU A 27 2.25 -44.85 42.91
C LEU A 27 1.60 -46.23 43.06
N THR A 28 0.48 -46.27 43.78
CA THR A 28 -0.40 -47.44 43.85
C THR A 28 -1.09 -47.66 42.51
N GLU A 29 -1.61 -48.85 42.24
CA GLU A 29 -2.34 -49.15 40.99
C GLU A 29 -3.57 -48.26 40.78
N ASP A 30 -4.24 -47.86 41.85
CA ASP A 30 -5.38 -46.94 41.80
C ASP A 30 -4.96 -45.53 41.40
N GLU A 31 -3.82 -45.06 41.91
CA GLU A 31 -3.24 -43.75 41.55
C GLU A 31 -2.75 -43.71 40.08
N LYS A 32 -2.16 -44.80 39.63
CA LYS A 32 -1.78 -44.96 38.20
C LYS A 32 -2.99 -44.88 37.28
N SER A 33 -4.06 -45.63 37.65
CA SER A 33 -5.33 -45.59 36.92
C SER A 33 -5.96 -44.20 36.85
N LYS A 34 -5.85 -43.39 37.92
CA LYS A 34 -6.31 -42.00 37.96
C LYS A 34 -5.50 -41.10 37.00
N ILE A 35 -4.19 -41.29 36.94
CA ILE A 35 -3.32 -40.56 36.02
C ILE A 35 -3.67 -40.89 34.56
N GLU A 36 -3.79 -42.17 34.26
CA GLU A 36 -4.11 -42.61 32.88
C GLU A 36 -5.49 -42.14 32.43
N ARG A 37 -6.46 -42.12 33.33
CA ARG A 37 -7.82 -41.60 33.05
C ARG A 37 -7.74 -40.11 32.75
N PHE A 38 -7.06 -39.32 33.60
CA PHE A 38 -6.89 -37.89 33.40
C PHE A 38 -6.18 -37.58 32.06
N GLU A 39 -5.13 -38.32 31.72
CA GLU A 39 -4.41 -38.17 30.47
C GLU A 39 -5.24 -38.55 29.24
N ARG A 40 -6.10 -39.57 29.38
CA ARG A 40 -7.05 -39.97 28.33
C ARG A 40 -8.11 -38.90 28.07
N ASP A 41 -8.69 -38.40 29.17
CA ASP A 41 -9.81 -37.44 29.11
C ASP A 41 -9.32 -36.03 28.66
N ASN A 42 -8.05 -35.71 28.94
CA ASN A 42 -7.41 -34.42 28.58
C ASN A 42 -6.42 -34.56 27.44
N LYS A 43 -6.36 -35.72 26.72
CA LYS A 43 -5.63 -35.77 25.45
C LYS A 43 -6.16 -34.65 24.58
N PRO A 44 -5.28 -33.72 24.11
CA PRO A 44 -5.73 -32.71 23.17
C PRO A 44 -6.36 -33.47 22.01
N LYS A 45 -7.68 -33.28 21.80
CA LYS A 45 -8.30 -33.70 20.56
C LYS A 45 -7.42 -33.08 19.49
N GLN A 46 -6.74 -33.91 18.70
CA GLN A 46 -6.12 -33.45 17.48
C GLN A 46 -7.26 -32.89 16.62
N VAL A 47 -7.56 -31.65 16.86
CA VAL A 47 -8.34 -30.86 15.94
C VAL A 47 -7.38 -30.75 14.75
N ASN A 48 -7.53 -31.63 13.78
CA ASN A 48 -7.07 -31.41 12.43
C ASN A 48 -7.85 -30.20 11.90
N VAL A 49 -7.54 -29.02 12.46
CA VAL A 49 -7.76 -27.77 11.78
C VAL A 49 -6.72 -27.80 10.67
N LEU A 50 -7.05 -28.49 9.59
CA LEU A 50 -6.64 -28.05 8.28
C LEU A 50 -7.22 -26.64 8.20
N LYS A 51 -6.45 -25.65 8.74
CA LYS A 51 -6.63 -24.28 8.32
C LYS A 51 -6.46 -24.37 6.81
N GLU A 52 -7.57 -24.33 6.10
CA GLU A 52 -7.53 -23.97 4.69
C GLU A 52 -6.70 -22.71 4.66
N VAL A 53 -5.45 -22.87 4.26
CA VAL A 53 -4.61 -21.74 3.91
C VAL A 53 -5.32 -21.18 2.70
N LYS A 54 -6.23 -20.21 2.91
CA LYS A 54 -6.85 -19.46 1.83
C LYS A 54 -5.70 -18.82 1.09
N THR A 55 -5.22 -19.53 0.07
CA THR A 55 -4.20 -19.01 -0.83
C THR A 55 -4.79 -17.76 -1.45
N ARG A 56 -4.14 -16.62 -1.19
CA ARG A 56 -4.57 -15.35 -1.79
C ARG A 56 -4.52 -15.52 -3.30
N PRO A 57 -5.54 -15.03 -4.03
CA PRO A 57 -5.47 -15.03 -5.49
C PRO A 57 -4.21 -14.30 -5.94
N GLN A 58 -3.57 -14.81 -6.99
CA GLN A 58 -2.31 -14.26 -7.47
C GLN A 58 -2.49 -12.80 -7.90
N GLY A 59 -3.60 -12.48 -8.56
CA GLY A 59 -3.91 -11.18 -9.11
C GLY A 59 -3.00 -10.81 -10.29
N GLU A 60 -3.14 -9.59 -10.78
CA GLU A 60 -2.30 -9.08 -11.86
C GLU A 60 -0.94 -8.61 -11.34
N PHE A 61 0.13 -9.10 -11.95
CA PHE A 61 1.48 -8.60 -11.68
C PHE A 61 1.68 -7.20 -12.24
N LEU A 62 2.36 -6.36 -11.47
CA LEU A 62 2.82 -5.08 -11.95
C LEU A 62 4.00 -5.28 -12.90
N ASN A 63 3.76 -5.03 -14.17
CA ASN A 63 4.77 -4.99 -15.21
C ASN A 63 4.40 -3.92 -16.25
N LYS A 64 5.23 -3.74 -17.26
CA LYS A 64 5.01 -2.73 -18.30
C LYS A 64 3.68 -2.93 -19.04
N GLU A 65 3.31 -4.16 -19.34
CA GLU A 65 2.10 -4.49 -20.10
C GLU A 65 0.83 -4.23 -19.30
N THR A 66 0.79 -4.71 -18.04
CA THR A 66 -0.36 -4.49 -17.15
C THR A 66 -0.54 -3.01 -16.85
N LEU A 67 0.55 -2.27 -16.59
CA LEU A 67 0.49 -0.83 -16.34
C LEU A 67 0.04 -0.07 -17.59
N TRP A 68 0.54 -0.45 -18.78
CA TRP A 68 0.11 0.14 -20.04
C TRP A 68 -1.38 -0.09 -20.30
N ARG A 69 -1.86 -1.31 -20.15
CA ARG A 69 -3.28 -1.65 -20.32
C ARG A 69 -4.16 -0.87 -19.33
N ALA A 70 -3.79 -0.83 -18.06
CA ALA A 70 -4.50 -0.08 -17.04
C ALA A 70 -4.53 1.43 -17.37
N PHE A 71 -3.40 2.00 -17.79
CA PHE A 71 -3.28 3.38 -18.20
C PHE A 71 -4.18 3.71 -19.41
N THR A 72 -4.10 2.94 -20.49
CA THR A 72 -4.88 3.24 -21.72
C THR A 72 -6.37 3.14 -21.47
N LYS A 73 -6.81 2.19 -20.65
CA LYS A 73 -8.20 2.08 -20.22
C LYS A 73 -8.64 3.31 -19.43
N GLU A 74 -7.85 3.68 -18.43
CA GLU A 74 -8.16 4.84 -17.57
C GLU A 74 -8.12 6.15 -18.34
N PHE A 75 -7.18 6.29 -19.28
CA PHE A 75 -7.09 7.47 -20.16
C PHE A 75 -8.37 7.65 -20.96
N TYR A 76 -8.89 6.55 -21.54
CA TYR A 76 -10.16 6.58 -22.27
C TYR A 76 -11.35 6.91 -21.34
N GLU A 77 -11.38 6.32 -20.15
CA GLU A 77 -12.46 6.58 -19.18
C GLU A 77 -12.53 8.06 -18.75
N GLN A 78 -11.37 8.71 -18.61
CA GLN A 78 -11.30 10.11 -18.18
C GLN A 78 -11.50 11.10 -19.31
N ASN A 79 -10.95 10.84 -20.50
CA ASN A 79 -10.92 11.80 -21.60
C ASN A 79 -11.96 11.52 -22.68
N LYS A 80 -12.59 10.33 -22.69
CA LYS A 80 -13.55 9.84 -23.70
C LYS A 80 -12.96 9.74 -25.12
N VAL A 81 -11.64 9.77 -25.21
CA VAL A 81 -10.87 9.55 -26.45
C VAL A 81 -9.74 8.54 -26.18
N ASN A 82 -9.39 7.78 -27.20
CA ASN A 82 -8.27 6.85 -27.08
C ASN A 82 -6.94 7.60 -26.97
N PHE A 83 -6.01 7.00 -26.23
CA PHE A 83 -4.64 7.53 -26.20
C PHE A 83 -4.00 7.41 -27.59
N GLU A 84 -3.59 8.54 -28.14
CA GLU A 84 -2.96 8.60 -29.44
C GLU A 84 -1.51 8.09 -29.34
N LYS A 85 -1.20 7.04 -30.09
CA LYS A 85 0.12 6.37 -30.07
C LYS A 85 1.07 6.94 -31.11
N THR A 86 1.38 8.23 -31.02
CA THR A 86 2.51 8.80 -31.78
C THR A 86 3.83 8.35 -31.17
N PRO A 87 4.95 8.35 -31.92
CA PRO A 87 6.26 8.02 -31.39
C PRO A 87 6.62 8.81 -30.13
N ASP A 88 6.34 10.12 -30.13
CA ASP A 88 6.62 11.00 -28.99
C ASP A 88 5.72 10.72 -27.81
N SER A 89 4.43 10.49 -28.02
CA SER A 89 3.51 10.18 -26.92
C SER A 89 3.86 8.85 -26.25
N VAL A 90 4.21 7.84 -27.04
CA VAL A 90 4.64 6.54 -26.54
C VAL A 90 5.98 6.65 -25.81
N LEU A 91 6.94 7.40 -26.33
CA LEU A 91 8.23 7.65 -25.67
C LEU A 91 8.02 8.31 -24.30
N ASN A 92 7.21 9.37 -24.24
CA ASN A 92 6.96 10.12 -23.00
C ASN A 92 6.32 9.25 -21.93
N ILE A 93 5.25 8.53 -22.26
CA ILE A 93 4.57 7.67 -21.29
C ILE A 93 5.44 6.47 -20.89
N SER A 94 6.19 5.89 -21.85
CA SER A 94 7.09 4.77 -21.56
C SER A 94 8.17 5.16 -20.56
N SER A 95 8.75 6.35 -20.69
CA SER A 95 9.77 6.86 -19.76
C SER A 95 9.19 7.04 -18.35
N VAL A 96 7.98 7.59 -18.24
CA VAL A 96 7.27 7.71 -16.95
C VAL A 96 6.97 6.35 -16.33
N MET A 97 6.51 5.39 -17.14
CA MET A 97 6.25 4.02 -16.66
C MET A 97 7.52 3.32 -16.19
N LYS A 98 8.63 3.45 -16.92
CA LYS A 98 9.93 2.91 -16.50
C LYS A 98 10.37 3.46 -15.14
N TYR A 99 10.17 4.75 -14.89
CA TYR A 99 10.46 5.35 -13.59
C TYR A 99 9.63 4.70 -12.46
N PHE A 100 8.32 4.54 -12.63
CA PHE A 100 7.46 3.90 -11.63
C PHE A 100 7.76 2.42 -11.42
N LEU A 101 8.14 1.71 -12.47
CA LEU A 101 8.51 0.30 -12.43
C LEU A 101 9.93 0.08 -11.89
N LYS A 102 10.71 1.15 -11.66
CA LYS A 102 12.14 1.09 -11.34
C LYS A 102 12.94 0.29 -12.38
N ASP A 103 12.55 0.41 -13.64
CA ASP A 103 13.25 -0.21 -14.78
C ASP A 103 14.51 0.60 -15.11
N GLU A 104 15.67 -0.01 -15.00
CA GLU A 104 16.98 0.65 -15.21
C GLU A 104 17.12 1.27 -16.60
N THR A 105 16.39 0.75 -17.60
CA THR A 105 16.35 1.36 -18.94
C THR A 105 15.72 2.75 -18.96
N PHE A 106 15.16 3.21 -17.83
CA PHE A 106 14.76 4.60 -17.62
C PHE A 106 15.94 5.57 -17.83
N PHE A 107 17.14 5.20 -17.38
CA PHE A 107 18.33 6.03 -17.45
C PHE A 107 18.85 6.23 -18.89
N ASP A 108 18.42 5.37 -19.82
CA ASP A 108 18.73 5.46 -21.25
C ASP A 108 17.63 6.18 -22.05
N SER A 109 16.58 6.66 -21.37
CA SER A 109 15.47 7.33 -22.06
C SER A 109 15.95 8.61 -22.74
N PRO A 110 15.69 8.79 -24.06
CA PRO A 110 16.22 9.92 -24.83
C PRO A 110 15.63 11.28 -24.44
N ASN A 111 14.46 11.28 -23.80
CA ASN A 111 13.79 12.48 -23.28
C ASN A 111 14.20 12.81 -21.82
N LEU A 112 15.17 12.09 -21.25
CA LEU A 112 15.68 12.38 -19.93
C LEU A 112 16.69 13.53 -19.98
N ILE A 113 16.47 14.56 -19.17
CA ILE A 113 17.39 15.69 -19.04
C ILE A 113 18.58 15.25 -18.19
N LYS A 114 19.76 15.16 -18.82
CA LYS A 114 21.01 14.72 -18.16
C LYS A 114 21.90 15.87 -17.70
N SER A 115 21.58 17.11 -18.08
CA SER A 115 22.31 18.31 -17.62
C SER A 115 21.37 19.50 -17.50
N PHE A 116 21.63 20.38 -16.54
CA PHE A 116 20.92 21.63 -16.36
C PHE A 116 21.85 22.73 -15.87
N ASN A 117 21.83 23.87 -16.53
CA ASN A 117 22.76 25.00 -16.25
C ASN A 117 24.23 24.58 -16.15
N GLY A 118 24.69 23.73 -17.08
CA GLY A 118 26.08 23.26 -17.15
C GLY A 118 26.46 22.23 -16.06
N LYS A 119 25.52 21.83 -15.20
CA LYS A 119 25.74 20.78 -14.21
C LYS A 119 25.10 19.48 -14.66
N GLU A 120 25.84 18.38 -14.52
CA GLU A 120 25.34 17.05 -14.78
C GLU A 120 24.27 16.68 -13.75
N ILE A 121 23.16 16.09 -14.22
CA ILE A 121 22.10 15.55 -13.40
C ILE A 121 22.24 14.02 -13.41
N LEU A 122 22.55 13.44 -12.26
CA LEU A 122 22.53 11.99 -12.08
C LEU A 122 21.11 11.55 -11.72
N PRO A 123 20.40 10.89 -12.65
CA PRO A 123 19.06 10.37 -12.36
C PRO A 123 19.12 9.28 -11.29
N ASN A 124 18.06 9.21 -10.46
CA ASN A 124 17.96 8.24 -9.39
C ASN A 124 16.48 7.99 -9.09
N PHE A 125 16.11 6.75 -8.82
CA PHE A 125 14.73 6.38 -8.47
C PHE A 125 14.28 6.86 -7.07
N ASP A 126 15.21 7.29 -6.22
CA ASP A 126 14.90 7.84 -4.89
C ASP A 126 14.53 9.32 -4.94
N LYS A 127 14.79 9.98 -6.07
CA LYS A 127 14.38 11.36 -6.32
C LYS A 127 13.00 11.41 -6.95
N GLY A 128 12.30 12.53 -6.76
CA GLY A 128 11.04 12.80 -7.45
C GLY A 128 11.24 12.97 -8.96
N LEU A 129 10.21 12.68 -9.75
CA LEU A 129 10.20 12.90 -11.19
C LEU A 129 9.65 14.30 -11.49
N LEU A 130 10.41 15.11 -12.22
CA LEU A 130 9.99 16.40 -12.76
C LEU A 130 9.71 16.26 -14.25
N ILE A 131 8.47 16.55 -14.68
CA ILE A 131 8.04 16.49 -16.08
C ILE A 131 7.91 17.92 -16.62
N ILE A 132 8.72 18.26 -17.61
CA ILE A 132 8.76 19.59 -18.24
C ILE A 132 8.29 19.46 -19.68
N GLY A 133 7.53 20.44 -20.16
CA GLY A 133 7.12 20.52 -21.56
C GLY A 133 6.08 21.61 -21.79
N ASN A 134 5.87 21.95 -23.04
CA ASN A 134 4.96 23.01 -23.46
C ASN A 134 3.48 22.69 -23.15
N TYR A 135 2.63 23.70 -23.26
CA TYR A 135 1.19 23.57 -23.15
C TYR A 135 0.61 22.62 -24.21
N GLY A 136 -0.48 21.96 -23.88
CA GLY A 136 -1.18 21.09 -24.82
C GLY A 136 -0.57 19.72 -25.07
N ASN A 137 0.61 19.41 -24.51
CA ASN A 137 1.33 18.15 -24.75
C ASN A 137 0.79 16.96 -23.92
N GLY A 138 -0.42 17.06 -23.38
CA GLY A 138 -1.10 15.96 -22.69
C GLY A 138 -0.50 15.52 -21.35
N LYS A 139 0.49 16.26 -20.76
CA LYS A 139 1.12 15.90 -19.49
C LYS A 139 0.15 15.65 -18.36
N SER A 140 -0.79 16.59 -18.16
CA SER A 140 -1.82 16.52 -17.11
C SER A 140 -2.74 15.32 -17.29
N SER A 141 -3.25 15.13 -18.51
CA SER A 141 -4.14 14.00 -18.84
C SER A 141 -3.42 12.66 -18.66
N MET A 142 -2.16 12.59 -19.07
CA MET A 142 -1.31 11.41 -18.89
C MET A 142 -1.10 11.07 -17.42
N MET A 143 -0.70 12.06 -16.60
CA MET A 143 -0.43 11.84 -15.18
C MET A 143 -1.70 11.55 -14.37
N LYS A 144 -2.83 12.19 -14.71
CA LYS A 144 -4.15 11.85 -14.15
C LYS A 144 -4.52 10.41 -14.45
N ALA A 145 -4.35 9.97 -15.70
CA ALA A 145 -4.69 8.62 -16.12
C ALA A 145 -3.78 7.57 -15.45
N ILE A 146 -2.47 7.81 -15.32
CA ILE A 146 -1.58 6.92 -14.56
C ILE A 146 -2.02 6.83 -13.10
N SER A 147 -2.28 7.98 -12.44
CA SER A 147 -2.74 8.01 -11.06
C SER A 147 -4.03 7.23 -10.87
N GLY A 148 -5.02 7.46 -11.73
CA GLY A 148 -6.30 6.76 -11.71
C GLY A 148 -6.13 5.25 -11.90
N ALA A 149 -5.35 4.84 -12.90
CA ALA A 149 -5.07 3.43 -13.20
C ALA A 149 -4.43 2.71 -12.01
N VAL A 150 -3.37 3.27 -11.44
CA VAL A 150 -2.66 2.68 -10.31
C VAL A 150 -3.54 2.60 -9.07
N ASN A 151 -4.33 3.64 -8.78
CA ASN A 151 -5.24 3.65 -7.64
C ASN A 151 -6.38 2.62 -7.80
N LYS A 152 -6.95 2.47 -9.00
CA LYS A 152 -7.98 1.44 -9.26
C LYS A 152 -7.42 0.03 -9.12
N MET A 153 -6.25 -0.24 -9.67
CA MET A 153 -5.57 -1.53 -9.52
C MET A 153 -5.22 -1.84 -8.05
N TYR A 154 -4.78 -0.84 -7.30
CA TYR A 154 -4.55 -1.00 -5.87
C TYR A 154 -5.85 -1.34 -5.11
N ILE A 155 -6.94 -0.62 -5.37
CA ILE A 155 -8.24 -0.86 -4.71
C ILE A 155 -8.74 -2.27 -5.05
N GLN A 156 -8.63 -2.70 -6.30
CA GLN A 156 -9.00 -4.05 -6.71
C GLN A 156 -8.13 -5.10 -6.00
N ALA A 157 -6.81 -4.93 -6.02
CA ALA A 157 -5.87 -5.81 -5.34
C ALA A 157 -6.15 -5.90 -3.82
N TYR A 158 -6.55 -4.80 -3.20
CA TYR A 158 -6.91 -4.75 -1.78
C TYR A 158 -8.22 -5.51 -1.51
N ASN A 159 -9.27 -5.24 -2.27
CA ASN A 159 -10.59 -5.85 -2.09
C ASN A 159 -10.57 -7.36 -2.36
N GLU A 160 -9.83 -7.79 -3.37
CA GLU A 160 -9.68 -9.19 -3.75
C GLU A 160 -8.53 -9.90 -3.01
N ASN A 161 -7.82 -9.16 -2.13
CA ASN A 161 -6.71 -9.68 -1.32
C ASN A 161 -5.59 -10.33 -2.17
N TRP A 162 -5.16 -9.67 -3.24
CA TRP A 162 -4.13 -10.18 -4.14
C TRP A 162 -2.75 -10.31 -3.47
N GLN A 163 -1.98 -11.31 -3.91
CA GLN A 163 -0.57 -11.44 -3.51
C GLN A 163 0.27 -10.26 -4.00
N THR A 164 -0.12 -9.67 -5.14
CA THR A 164 0.55 -8.54 -5.79
C THR A 164 0.20 -7.17 -5.20
N LEU A 165 -0.65 -7.10 -4.16
CA LEU A 165 -1.10 -5.85 -3.53
C LEU A 165 0.04 -4.87 -3.24
N LYS A 166 1.16 -5.35 -2.67
CA LYS A 166 2.31 -4.49 -2.35
C LYS A 166 2.94 -3.85 -3.57
N GLN A 167 2.93 -4.50 -4.72
CA GLN A 167 3.48 -3.96 -5.96
C GLN A 167 2.70 -2.72 -6.39
N TRP A 168 1.37 -2.82 -6.42
CA TRP A 168 0.50 -1.69 -6.75
C TRP A 168 0.54 -0.57 -5.71
N GLN A 169 0.60 -0.93 -4.43
CA GLN A 169 0.76 0.03 -3.34
C GLN A 169 2.05 0.85 -3.47
N ASN A 170 3.14 0.23 -3.90
CA ASN A 170 4.46 0.86 -3.99
C ASN A 170 4.56 1.93 -5.08
N ILE A 171 3.74 1.85 -6.13
CA ILE A 171 3.75 2.86 -7.21
C ILE A 171 2.57 3.84 -7.11
N ARG A 172 1.72 3.68 -6.12
CA ARG A 172 0.56 4.51 -5.91
C ARG A 172 0.95 5.94 -5.55
N PHE A 173 0.25 6.91 -6.14
CA PHE A 173 0.38 8.33 -5.81
C PHE A 173 -0.95 9.05 -5.99
N ILE A 174 -1.07 10.24 -5.40
CA ILE A 174 -2.23 11.10 -5.50
C ILE A 174 -1.90 12.26 -6.43
N TYR A 175 -2.75 12.48 -7.42
CA TYR A 175 -2.65 13.62 -8.32
C TYR A 175 -3.39 14.83 -7.75
N HIS A 176 -2.74 15.99 -7.80
CA HIS A 176 -3.31 17.28 -7.38
C HIS A 176 -3.08 18.33 -8.45
N ASN A 177 -4.11 19.13 -8.70
CA ASN A 177 -3.91 20.43 -9.31
C ASN A 177 -3.40 21.40 -8.24
N VAL A 178 -2.35 22.14 -8.50
CA VAL A 178 -1.78 23.06 -7.51
C VAL A 178 -2.76 24.16 -7.10
N HIS A 179 -3.64 24.60 -8.01
CA HIS A 179 -4.68 25.56 -7.68
C HIS A 179 -5.62 25.04 -6.57
N ASP A 180 -6.01 23.77 -6.64
CA ASP A 180 -6.88 23.18 -5.61
C ASP A 180 -6.15 23.09 -4.26
N VAL A 181 -4.84 22.79 -4.28
CA VAL A 181 -4.00 22.76 -3.07
C VAL A 181 -3.91 24.14 -2.41
N VAL A 182 -3.78 25.19 -3.21
CA VAL A 182 -3.78 26.58 -2.69
C VAL A 182 -5.14 26.94 -2.11
N THR A 183 -6.21 26.57 -2.79
CA THR A 183 -7.58 26.82 -2.28
C THR A 183 -7.82 26.08 -0.96
N ASP A 184 -7.43 24.81 -0.86
CA ASP A 184 -7.50 24.04 0.39
C ASP A 184 -6.74 24.74 1.52
N PHE A 185 -5.57 25.32 1.22
CA PHE A 185 -4.77 26.05 2.21
C PHE A 185 -5.43 27.36 2.64
N GLU A 186 -6.00 28.10 1.71
CA GLU A 186 -6.67 29.38 1.99
C GLU A 186 -7.94 29.23 2.84
N CYS A 187 -8.57 28.06 2.81
CA CYS A 187 -9.72 27.71 3.64
C CYS A 187 -9.37 27.29 5.07
N ILE A 188 -8.09 27.26 5.46
CA ILE A 188 -7.68 26.88 6.82
C ILE A 188 -7.95 28.01 7.81
N ASP A 189 -8.61 27.67 8.90
CA ASP A 189 -9.06 28.61 9.93
C ASP A 189 -8.27 28.58 11.24
N ASN A 190 -7.47 27.52 11.48
CA ASN A 190 -6.76 27.34 12.73
C ASN A 190 -5.42 26.60 12.57
N HIS A 191 -4.59 26.62 13.63
CA HIS A 191 -3.26 26.02 13.62
C HIS A 191 -3.26 24.49 13.49
N GLU A 192 -4.24 23.81 14.06
CA GLU A 192 -4.35 22.35 13.96
C GLU A 192 -4.66 21.93 12.53
N SER A 193 -5.62 22.58 11.90
CA SER A 193 -5.96 22.36 10.48
C SER A 193 -4.76 22.62 9.57
N LYS A 194 -3.94 23.65 9.90
CA LYS A 194 -2.69 23.94 9.17
C LYS A 194 -1.66 22.81 9.32
N ALA A 195 -1.48 22.28 10.50
CA ALA A 195 -0.58 21.15 10.74
C ALA A 195 -1.05 19.88 9.98
N ASN A 196 -2.35 19.60 10.01
CA ASN A 196 -2.97 18.49 9.27
C ASN A 196 -2.83 18.66 7.77
N PHE A 197 -2.97 19.87 7.25
CA PHE A 197 -2.74 20.19 5.84
C PHE A 197 -1.31 19.80 5.42
N TYR A 198 -0.30 20.28 6.11
CA TYR A 198 1.08 19.93 5.78
C TYR A 198 1.34 18.44 5.92
N LYS A 199 0.81 17.77 6.94
CA LYS A 199 0.91 16.32 7.09
C LYS A 199 0.27 15.58 5.90
N LYS A 200 -0.89 16.04 5.42
CA LYS A 200 -1.57 15.49 4.24
C LYS A 200 -0.68 15.59 3.00
N PHE A 201 -0.10 16.76 2.72
CA PHE A 201 0.62 17.02 1.47
C PHE A 201 2.12 16.70 1.53
N SER A 202 2.75 16.58 2.71
CA SER A 202 4.15 16.19 2.83
C SER A 202 4.39 14.68 3.01
N GLY A 203 3.35 13.89 3.30
CA GLY A 203 3.49 12.49 3.69
C GLY A 203 3.64 11.53 2.52
N PHE A 204 2.54 11.16 1.88
CA PHE A 204 2.46 10.14 0.84
C PHE A 204 3.10 10.60 -0.50
N ARG A 205 3.11 9.73 -1.53
CA ARG A 205 3.53 10.13 -2.88
C ARG A 205 2.47 11.00 -3.54
N HIS A 206 2.86 12.18 -4.02
CA HIS A 206 1.99 13.13 -4.69
C HIS A 206 2.56 13.52 -6.04
N CYS A 207 1.68 13.78 -6.99
CA CYS A 207 1.96 14.47 -8.23
C CYS A 207 1.29 15.84 -8.17
N TYR A 208 2.05 16.90 -8.33
CA TYR A 208 1.57 18.28 -8.38
C TYR A 208 1.66 18.77 -9.82
N ASP A 209 0.53 19.16 -10.37
CA ASP A 209 0.42 19.67 -11.72
C ASP A 209 0.29 21.19 -11.74
N ASP A 210 0.81 21.79 -12.80
CA ASP A 210 0.80 23.25 -13.02
C ASP A 210 1.57 24.06 -11.97
N ILE A 211 2.66 23.51 -11.43
CA ILE A 211 3.59 24.26 -10.56
C ILE A 211 4.04 25.53 -11.28
N LYS A 212 4.06 26.66 -10.59
CA LYS A 212 4.30 28.04 -11.04
C LYS A 212 3.11 28.80 -11.63
N LYS A 213 1.93 28.17 -11.74
CA LYS A 213 0.71 28.88 -12.08
C LYS A 213 -0.13 29.21 -10.84
N GLU A 214 0.31 28.71 -9.68
CA GLU A 214 -0.34 29.01 -8.43
C GLU A 214 -0.27 30.51 -8.10
N LYS A 215 -1.38 31.03 -7.63
CA LYS A 215 -1.38 32.33 -6.93
C LYS A 215 -0.57 32.19 -5.66
N ILE A 216 0.09 33.27 -5.23
CA ILE A 216 0.70 33.32 -3.91
C ILE A 216 -0.42 33.13 -2.89
N ALA A 217 -0.34 32.05 -2.12
CA ALA A 217 -1.34 31.77 -1.08
C ALA A 217 -1.36 32.89 -0.03
N SER A 218 -2.55 33.32 0.36
CA SER A 218 -2.77 34.51 1.21
C SER A 218 -3.29 34.19 2.61
N ASN A 219 -3.18 32.94 3.06
CA ASN A 219 -3.60 32.58 4.42
C ASN A 219 -2.46 32.79 5.42
N PHE A 220 -2.72 33.56 6.51
CA PHE A 220 -1.71 33.94 7.53
C PHE A 220 -0.46 34.65 6.97
N GLY A 221 -0.60 35.40 5.84
CA GLY A 221 0.46 36.05 5.11
C GLY A 221 0.70 35.46 3.73
N LYS A 222 1.47 36.17 2.91
CA LYS A 222 1.82 35.71 1.56
C LYS A 222 2.91 34.66 1.66
N THR A 223 2.64 33.44 1.18
CA THR A 223 3.62 32.36 1.17
C THR A 223 3.69 31.66 -0.19
N ASN A 224 4.88 31.20 -0.55
CA ASN A 224 5.06 30.27 -1.67
C ASN A 224 4.78 28.85 -1.19
N LEU A 225 3.50 28.49 -1.18
CA LEU A 225 3.00 27.25 -0.59
C LEU A 225 3.67 25.99 -1.17
N MET A 226 3.84 25.94 -2.49
CA MET A 226 4.45 24.77 -3.13
C MET A 226 5.91 24.59 -2.74
N LYS A 227 6.65 25.72 -2.60
CA LYS A 227 8.04 25.68 -2.10
C LYS A 227 8.06 25.08 -0.68
N GLU A 228 7.21 25.57 0.22
CA GLU A 228 7.14 25.03 1.60
C GLU A 228 6.75 23.56 1.66
N ILE A 229 5.79 23.10 0.84
CA ILE A 229 5.41 21.70 0.77
C ILE A 229 6.58 20.84 0.30
N ILE A 230 7.29 21.27 -0.76
CA ILE A 230 8.42 20.54 -1.32
C ILE A 230 9.58 20.47 -0.31
N GLU A 231 9.91 21.58 0.35
CA GLU A 231 10.95 21.62 1.39
C GLU A 231 10.62 20.68 2.55
N LYS A 232 9.40 20.74 3.11
CA LYS A 232 8.96 19.82 4.17
C LYS A 232 8.99 18.35 3.74
N ARG A 233 8.71 18.05 2.47
CA ARG A 233 8.84 16.68 1.95
C ARG A 233 10.29 16.22 1.88
N TYR A 234 11.21 17.13 1.63
CA TYR A 234 12.62 16.85 1.59
C TYR A 234 13.19 16.58 2.99
N ASP A 235 12.76 17.37 3.96
CA ASP A 235 13.22 17.28 5.36
C ASP A 235 12.67 16.02 6.09
N ASN A 236 11.55 15.47 5.62
CA ASN A 236 10.92 14.27 6.19
C ASN A 236 11.45 12.94 5.60
N LYS A 237 12.53 12.97 4.81
CA LYS A 237 13.21 11.77 4.29
C LYS A 237 14.37 11.37 5.19
#